data_e48f479430a8ff646e9a63f2e800f7d5
#
_entry.id   e48f479430a8ff646e9a63f2e800f7d5
#
_cell.length_a   1.000
_cell.length_b   1.000
_cell.length_c   1.000
_cell.angle_alpha   90.00
_cell.angle_beta   90.00
_cell.angle_gamma   90.00
#
_symmetry.space_group_name_H-M   'P 1'
#
loop_
_entity.id
_entity.type
_entity.pdbx_description
1 polymer ?
#
loop_
_entity_poly.entity_id
_entity_poly.type
_entity_poly.pdbx_seq_one_letter_code
_entity_poly.pdbx_strand_id
1 'polypeptide(L)'
;MKEQARYVRQLAIPEIGEKGQALLKASKVLIIGAGGLGSPVALYLAAAGVGTLGILDHDKVSTSNFNRQILYEETDEGKLKVDAAANRIKKQNSDIQIDIYPERINRENYNRAFEIIAGYDIVVDACDNMATRYLVSDITEELSIPYVYGAMEGFCGYVSVFNDASSFRRFRDLWPEEGQELPRDIPAMGVTAGVIGCLQANEVIKRICGFGERLTGKLLTVDLCHLTFHLISI
;
A
#
# COMPACT_ATOMS: atom_id res chain seq x y z
N MET A 1 23.72 -15.12 8.80
CA MET A 1 23.26 -16.49 8.40
C MET A 1 21.74 -16.63 8.32
N LYS A 2 20.93 -16.28 9.34
CA LYS A 2 19.45 -16.39 9.24
C LYS A 2 18.83 -15.41 8.21
N GLU A 3 19.32 -14.20 8.13
CA GLU A 3 18.85 -13.17 7.21
C GLU A 3 19.08 -13.57 5.74
N GLN A 4 20.26 -14.06 5.40
CA GLN A 4 20.56 -14.57 4.05
C GLN A 4 19.68 -15.77 3.66
N ALA A 5 19.37 -16.66 4.61
CA ALA A 5 18.49 -17.79 4.35
C ALA A 5 17.04 -17.36 4.05
N ARG A 6 16.55 -16.28 4.68
CA ARG A 6 15.20 -15.74 4.46
C ARG A 6 15.01 -15.27 3.02
N TYR A 7 15.98 -14.58 2.46
CA TYR A 7 15.89 -13.90 1.16
C TYR A 7 16.60 -14.65 0.01
N VAL A 8 17.07 -15.89 0.23
CA VAL A 8 17.86 -16.63 -0.77
C VAL A 8 17.19 -16.73 -2.14
N ARG A 9 15.86 -16.90 -2.19
CA ARG A 9 15.12 -16.99 -3.44
C ARG A 9 15.00 -15.62 -4.13
N GLN A 10 14.90 -14.58 -3.36
CA GLN A 10 14.80 -13.19 -3.81
C GLN A 10 16.19 -12.68 -4.27
N LEU A 11 17.25 -13.02 -3.56
CA LEU A 11 18.63 -12.72 -3.95
C LEU A 11 19.05 -13.38 -5.28
N ALA A 12 18.41 -14.48 -5.66
CA ALA A 12 18.67 -15.15 -6.94
C ALA A 12 18.02 -14.43 -8.15
N ILE A 13 17.18 -13.43 -7.92
CA ILE A 13 16.56 -12.61 -8.98
C ILE A 13 17.57 -11.52 -9.39
N PRO A 14 18.05 -11.49 -10.66
CA PRO A 14 19.11 -10.56 -11.09
C PRO A 14 18.79 -9.09 -10.84
N GLU A 15 17.51 -8.71 -10.97
CA GLU A 15 17.01 -7.34 -10.77
C GLU A 15 17.01 -6.92 -9.29
N ILE A 16 17.08 -7.87 -8.38
CA ILE A 16 17.13 -7.62 -6.93
C ILE A 16 18.56 -7.83 -6.42
N GLY A 17 19.04 -9.06 -6.40
CA GLY A 17 20.36 -9.41 -5.88
C GLY A 17 20.61 -8.85 -4.48
N GLU A 18 21.88 -8.81 -4.08
CA GLU A 18 22.26 -8.24 -2.79
C GLU A 18 22.02 -6.72 -2.71
N LYS A 19 22.22 -6.02 -3.82
CA LYS A 19 22.02 -4.56 -3.89
C LYS A 19 20.55 -4.19 -3.68
N GLY A 20 19.63 -4.84 -4.39
CA GLY A 20 18.20 -4.59 -4.23
C GLY A 20 17.71 -4.95 -2.82
N GLN A 21 18.21 -6.06 -2.25
CA GLN A 21 17.89 -6.45 -0.87
C GLN A 21 18.37 -5.41 0.15
N ALA A 22 19.56 -4.84 -0.04
CA ALA A 22 20.06 -3.77 0.81
C ALA A 22 19.21 -2.49 0.70
N LEU A 23 18.74 -2.14 -0.51
CA LEU A 23 17.83 -1.03 -0.73
C LEU A 23 16.48 -1.26 -0.04
N LEU A 24 15.90 -2.46 -0.16
CA LEU A 24 14.66 -2.82 0.55
C LEU A 24 14.82 -2.66 2.06
N LYS A 25 15.91 -3.17 2.62
CA LYS A 25 16.21 -3.07 4.05
C LYS A 25 16.38 -1.62 4.54
N ALA A 26 16.88 -0.73 3.70
CA ALA A 26 17.05 0.68 4.03
C ALA A 26 15.78 1.52 3.90
N SER A 27 14.77 1.02 3.17
CA SER A 27 13.59 1.79 2.81
C SER A 27 12.53 1.81 3.90
N LYS A 28 11.76 2.91 3.90
CA LYS A 28 10.61 3.15 4.78
C LYS A 28 9.35 3.34 3.93
N VAL A 29 8.34 2.53 4.16
CA VAL A 29 7.07 2.57 3.40
C VAL A 29 5.91 2.76 4.35
N LEU A 30 5.07 3.78 4.09
CA LEU A 30 3.83 4.01 4.81
C LEU A 30 2.65 3.40 4.06
N ILE A 31 1.85 2.62 4.76
CA ILE A 31 0.61 2.02 4.25
C ILE A 31 -0.55 2.73 4.93
N ILE A 32 -1.38 3.42 4.16
CA ILE A 32 -2.55 4.14 4.65
C ILE A 32 -3.79 3.28 4.40
N GLY A 33 -4.32 2.73 5.46
CA GLY A 33 -5.39 1.72 5.46
C GLY A 33 -4.84 0.30 5.60
N ALA A 34 -5.28 -0.41 6.63
CA ALA A 34 -4.94 -1.81 6.91
C ALA A 34 -6.11 -2.75 6.59
N GLY A 35 -6.88 -2.40 5.54
CA GLY A 35 -8.03 -3.14 5.06
C GLY A 35 -7.69 -4.24 4.05
N GLY A 36 -8.57 -4.42 3.06
CA GLY A 36 -8.43 -5.45 2.03
C GLY A 36 -7.18 -5.30 1.17
N LEU A 37 -6.87 -4.07 0.71
CA LEU A 37 -5.67 -3.77 -0.07
C LEU A 37 -4.42 -3.74 0.82
N GLY A 38 -4.50 -3.07 1.99
CA GLY A 38 -3.37 -2.95 2.91
C GLY A 38 -2.87 -4.29 3.45
N SER A 39 -3.75 -5.29 3.57
CA SER A 39 -3.40 -6.62 4.05
C SER A 39 -2.32 -7.30 3.19
N PRO A 40 -2.52 -7.55 1.89
CA PRO A 40 -1.49 -8.15 1.05
C PRO A 40 -0.27 -7.22 0.87
N VAL A 41 -0.46 -5.89 0.79
CA VAL A 41 0.66 -4.93 0.71
C VAL A 41 1.58 -5.13 1.91
N ALA A 42 1.05 -5.07 3.13
CA ALA A 42 1.85 -5.19 4.35
C ALA A 42 2.57 -6.54 4.45
N LEU A 43 1.87 -7.65 4.15
CA LEU A 43 2.45 -8.99 4.21
C LEU A 43 3.57 -9.18 3.20
N TYR A 44 3.41 -8.74 1.94
CA TYR A 44 4.42 -8.93 0.91
C TYR A 44 5.61 -7.99 1.08
N LEU A 45 5.41 -6.73 1.48
CA LEU A 45 6.52 -5.82 1.77
C LEU A 45 7.33 -6.28 2.99
N ALA A 46 6.67 -6.80 4.03
CA ALA A 46 7.32 -7.41 5.17
C ALA A 46 8.11 -8.67 4.78
N ALA A 47 7.51 -9.54 3.95
CA ALA A 47 8.18 -10.75 3.44
C ALA A 47 9.39 -10.41 2.58
N ALA A 48 9.29 -9.35 1.74
CA ALA A 48 10.38 -8.85 0.91
C ALA A 48 11.52 -8.21 1.73
N GLY A 49 11.28 -7.85 2.99
CA GLY A 49 12.28 -7.27 3.88
C GLY A 49 12.46 -5.76 3.72
N VAL A 50 11.37 -5.03 3.45
CA VAL A 50 11.34 -3.57 3.60
C VAL A 50 11.64 -3.24 5.06
N GLY A 51 12.65 -2.40 5.31
CA GLY A 51 13.22 -2.21 6.64
C GLY A 51 12.27 -1.59 7.66
N THR A 52 11.44 -0.63 7.23
CA THR A 52 10.42 0.00 8.08
C THR A 52 9.08 0.05 7.35
N LEU A 53 8.03 -0.47 8.00
CA LEU A 53 6.65 -0.32 7.55
C LEU A 53 5.89 0.54 8.56
N GLY A 54 5.34 1.66 8.09
CA GLY A 54 4.33 2.42 8.81
C GLY A 54 2.94 1.89 8.46
N ILE A 55 2.08 1.71 9.43
CA ILE A 55 0.69 1.27 9.23
C ILE A 55 -0.23 2.27 9.90
N LEU A 56 -1.06 2.95 9.11
CA LEU A 56 -2.01 3.94 9.58
C LEU A 56 -3.43 3.43 9.33
N ASP A 57 -4.18 3.22 10.41
CA ASP A 57 -5.59 2.84 10.38
C ASP A 57 -6.20 3.09 11.77
N HIS A 58 -7.41 3.64 11.83
CA HIS A 58 -8.08 3.96 13.11
C HIS A 58 -9.12 2.92 13.53
N ASP A 59 -9.42 1.95 12.66
CA ASP A 59 -10.48 0.98 12.87
C ASP A 59 -10.07 -0.16 13.81
N LYS A 60 -11.11 -0.88 14.25
CA LYS A 60 -10.98 -2.18 14.90
C LYS A 60 -11.31 -3.30 13.91
N VAL A 61 -10.74 -4.45 14.17
CA VAL A 61 -11.06 -5.69 13.46
C VAL A 61 -12.50 -6.10 13.75
N SER A 62 -13.24 -6.45 12.73
CA SER A 62 -14.61 -6.98 12.84
C SER A 62 -14.81 -8.21 11.98
N THR A 63 -15.79 -9.05 12.33
CA THR A 63 -16.12 -10.29 11.58
C THR A 63 -16.32 -10.04 10.09
N SER A 64 -16.93 -8.91 9.70
CA SER A 64 -17.16 -8.54 8.30
C SER A 64 -15.87 -8.28 7.48
N ASN A 65 -14.72 -8.24 8.14
CA ASN A 65 -13.43 -8.01 7.51
C ASN A 65 -12.77 -9.30 7.01
N PHE A 66 -13.02 -10.44 7.63
CA PHE A 66 -12.25 -11.68 7.41
C PHE A 66 -12.34 -12.24 5.99
N ASN A 67 -13.37 -11.90 5.23
CA ASN A 67 -13.51 -12.34 3.85
C ASN A 67 -12.46 -11.72 2.88
N ARG A 68 -11.76 -10.63 3.31
CA ARG A 68 -10.82 -9.90 2.44
C ARG A 68 -9.60 -9.30 3.15
N GLN A 69 -9.62 -9.17 4.46
CA GLN A 69 -8.52 -8.58 5.26
C GLN A 69 -7.68 -9.68 5.90
N ILE A 70 -6.83 -10.30 5.10
CA ILE A 70 -6.06 -11.53 5.43
C ILE A 70 -4.93 -11.31 6.45
N LEU A 71 -4.74 -10.09 6.92
CA LEU A 71 -3.86 -9.78 8.07
C LEU A 71 -4.41 -10.33 9.39
N TYR A 72 -5.72 -10.50 9.49
CA TYR A 72 -6.42 -10.76 10.76
C TYR A 72 -6.95 -12.17 10.85
N GLU A 73 -7.04 -12.64 12.08
CA GLU A 73 -7.64 -13.90 12.48
C GLU A 73 -8.88 -13.62 13.36
N GLU A 74 -9.77 -14.58 13.54
CA GLU A 74 -10.98 -14.42 14.38
C GLU A 74 -10.64 -14.00 15.82
N THR A 75 -9.48 -14.42 16.33
CA THR A 75 -8.95 -14.05 17.65
C THR A 75 -8.55 -12.57 17.76
N ASP A 76 -8.54 -11.83 16.65
CA ASP A 76 -8.22 -10.40 16.61
C ASP A 76 -9.46 -9.51 16.66
N GLU A 77 -10.66 -10.09 16.66
CA GLU A 77 -11.90 -9.30 16.70
C GLU A 77 -11.91 -8.31 17.87
N GLY A 78 -12.27 -7.06 17.58
CA GLY A 78 -12.32 -5.96 18.53
C GLY A 78 -10.99 -5.28 18.84
N LYS A 79 -9.83 -5.84 18.44
CA LYS A 79 -8.52 -5.19 18.56
C LYS A 79 -8.38 -4.07 17.52
N LEU A 80 -7.50 -3.11 17.78
CA LEU A 80 -7.10 -2.14 16.76
C LEU A 80 -6.44 -2.86 15.58
N LYS A 81 -6.80 -2.49 14.35
CA LYS A 81 -6.23 -3.08 13.14
C LYS A 81 -4.71 -2.97 13.10
N VAL A 82 -4.17 -1.80 13.47
CA VAL A 82 -2.72 -1.57 13.47
C VAL A 82 -1.96 -2.47 14.45
N ASP A 83 -2.54 -2.75 15.63
CA ASP A 83 -1.92 -3.64 16.62
C ASP A 83 -1.91 -5.10 16.15
N ALA A 84 -3.05 -5.58 15.63
CA ALA A 84 -3.18 -6.92 15.09
C ALA A 84 -2.24 -7.11 13.88
N ALA A 85 -2.20 -6.13 12.96
CA ALA A 85 -1.30 -6.12 11.81
C ALA A 85 0.18 -6.18 12.23
N ALA A 86 0.61 -5.33 13.16
CA ALA A 86 1.97 -5.31 13.65
C ALA A 86 2.37 -6.66 14.27
N ASN A 87 1.50 -7.25 15.09
CA ASN A 87 1.72 -8.56 15.67
C ASN A 87 1.84 -9.67 14.61
N ARG A 88 0.97 -9.65 13.60
CA ARG A 88 1.00 -10.62 12.49
C ARG A 88 2.28 -10.53 11.68
N ILE A 89 2.69 -9.31 11.34
CA ILE A 89 3.90 -9.03 10.56
C ILE A 89 5.16 -9.42 11.34
N LYS A 90 5.24 -9.08 12.63
CA LYS A 90 6.39 -9.45 13.48
C LYS A 90 6.56 -10.96 13.62
N LYS A 91 5.48 -11.74 13.62
CA LYS A 91 5.55 -13.20 13.58
C LYS A 91 6.12 -13.74 12.26
N GLN A 92 5.88 -13.03 11.14
CA GLN A 92 6.38 -13.39 9.82
C GLN A 92 7.83 -12.95 9.63
N ASN A 93 8.17 -11.72 9.99
CA ASN A 93 9.49 -11.13 9.87
C ASN A 93 9.81 -10.22 11.07
N SER A 94 10.57 -10.74 12.02
CA SER A 94 10.96 -10.01 13.22
C SER A 94 12.07 -8.97 12.99
N ASP A 95 12.74 -9.02 11.83
CA ASP A 95 13.94 -8.21 11.56
C ASP A 95 13.58 -6.79 11.05
N ILE A 96 12.33 -6.54 10.64
CA ILE A 96 11.86 -5.24 10.18
C ILE A 96 11.25 -4.40 11.31
N GLN A 97 11.27 -3.09 11.17
CA GLN A 97 10.59 -2.16 12.07
C GLN A 97 9.14 -1.97 11.63
N ILE A 98 8.21 -1.88 12.60
CA ILE A 98 6.82 -1.55 12.36
C ILE A 98 6.46 -0.34 13.21
N ASP A 99 6.06 0.74 12.55
CA ASP A 99 5.51 1.92 13.18
C ASP A 99 3.98 1.91 13.01
N ILE A 100 3.23 2.11 14.08
CA ILE A 100 1.77 2.06 14.05
C ILE A 100 1.18 3.43 14.37
N TYR A 101 0.13 3.79 13.63
CA TYR A 101 -0.61 5.04 13.78
C TYR A 101 -2.11 4.71 13.90
N PRO A 102 -2.63 4.52 15.14
CA PRO A 102 -4.03 4.21 15.39
C PRO A 102 -4.91 5.47 15.31
N GLU A 103 -4.80 6.20 14.23
CA GLU A 103 -5.44 7.51 14.08
C GLU A 103 -6.04 7.68 12.68
N ARG A 104 -7.05 8.53 12.60
CA ARG A 104 -7.65 8.96 11.33
C ARG A 104 -6.98 10.25 10.89
N ILE A 105 -6.55 10.32 9.65
CA ILE A 105 -6.07 11.56 9.03
C ILE A 105 -7.19 12.21 8.22
N ASN A 106 -7.27 13.54 8.32
CA ASN A 106 -8.22 14.37 7.60
C ASN A 106 -7.67 15.81 7.48
N ARG A 107 -8.40 16.72 6.86
CA ARG A 107 -7.94 18.10 6.70
C ARG A 107 -7.81 18.87 8.04
N GLU A 108 -8.53 18.47 9.07
CA GLU A 108 -8.48 19.13 10.39
C GLU A 108 -7.15 18.83 11.11
N ASN A 109 -6.56 17.65 10.86
CA ASN A 109 -5.27 17.27 11.40
C ASN A 109 -4.16 17.20 10.33
N TYR A 110 -4.22 18.08 9.32
CA TYR A 110 -3.28 18.14 8.19
C TYR A 110 -1.81 18.10 8.63
N ASN A 111 -1.42 18.94 9.58
CA ASN A 111 -0.03 18.99 10.06
C ASN A 111 0.43 17.64 10.61
N ARG A 112 -0.44 16.92 11.31
CA ARG A 112 -0.14 15.60 11.83
C ARG A 112 0.02 14.58 10.70
N ALA A 113 -0.85 14.61 9.71
CA ALA A 113 -0.75 13.77 8.51
C ALA A 113 0.56 14.05 7.75
N PHE A 114 0.91 15.33 7.59
CA PHE A 114 2.16 15.76 6.96
C PHE A 114 3.39 15.24 7.70
N GLU A 115 3.46 15.39 9.03
CA GLU A 115 4.56 14.88 9.85
C GLU A 115 4.75 13.36 9.71
N ILE A 116 3.65 12.60 9.71
CA ILE A 116 3.72 11.15 9.53
C ILE A 116 4.25 10.82 8.14
N ILE A 117 3.66 11.39 7.09
CA ILE A 117 4.01 11.09 5.70
C ILE A 117 5.46 11.48 5.40
N ALA A 118 5.94 12.61 5.91
CA ALA A 118 7.31 13.08 5.72
C ALA A 118 8.39 12.13 6.28
N GLY A 119 8.01 11.20 7.14
CA GLY A 119 8.92 10.18 7.71
C GLY A 119 9.21 8.99 6.79
N TYR A 120 8.61 8.93 5.58
CA TYR A 120 8.66 7.76 4.71
C TYR A 120 9.11 8.09 3.29
N ASP A 121 9.70 7.10 2.62
CA ASP A 121 10.22 7.22 1.24
C ASP A 121 9.13 6.99 0.17
N ILE A 122 8.10 6.21 0.52
CA ILE A 122 7.00 5.83 -0.37
C ILE A 122 5.72 5.73 0.46
N VAL A 123 4.60 6.17 -0.12
CA VAL A 123 3.26 6.01 0.47
C VAL A 123 2.42 5.09 -0.40
N VAL A 124 1.77 4.11 0.22
CA VAL A 124 0.81 3.21 -0.42
C VAL A 124 -0.60 3.57 0.03
N ASP A 125 -1.45 3.89 -0.92
CA ASP A 125 -2.87 4.15 -0.73
C ASP A 125 -3.65 2.83 -0.71
N ALA A 126 -4.10 2.44 0.46
CA ALA A 126 -5.03 1.34 0.67
C ALA A 126 -6.34 1.82 1.34
N CYS A 127 -6.66 3.11 1.14
CA CYS A 127 -7.85 3.77 1.68
C CYS A 127 -9.12 3.36 0.92
N ASP A 128 -10.25 3.50 1.59
CA ASP A 128 -11.59 3.26 1.04
C ASP A 128 -12.43 4.53 0.84
N ASN A 129 -11.84 5.72 1.06
CA ASN A 129 -12.56 6.98 0.96
C ASN A 129 -11.76 8.06 0.20
N MET A 130 -12.47 8.86 -0.60
CA MET A 130 -11.87 9.88 -1.46
C MET A 130 -11.24 11.04 -0.68
N ALA A 131 -11.83 11.45 0.45
CA ALA A 131 -11.31 12.56 1.24
C ALA A 131 -9.88 12.31 1.74
N THR A 132 -9.61 11.09 2.24
CA THR A 132 -8.25 10.68 2.64
C THR A 132 -7.31 10.60 1.43
N ARG A 133 -7.79 10.09 0.28
CA ARG A 133 -6.98 10.01 -0.95
C ARG A 133 -6.51 11.38 -1.42
N TYR A 134 -7.40 12.35 -1.48
CA TYR A 134 -7.04 13.72 -1.84
C TYR A 134 -6.03 14.33 -0.86
N LEU A 135 -6.26 14.18 0.44
CA LEU A 135 -5.34 14.67 1.46
C LEU A 135 -3.93 14.07 1.29
N VAL A 136 -3.86 12.75 1.17
CA VAL A 136 -2.58 12.03 1.04
C VAL A 136 -1.88 12.40 -0.28
N SER A 137 -2.64 12.49 -1.38
CA SER A 137 -2.10 12.90 -2.66
C SER A 137 -1.53 14.32 -2.61
N ASP A 138 -2.24 15.27 -1.99
CA ASP A 138 -1.76 16.66 -1.85
C ASP A 138 -0.47 16.72 -1.03
N ILE A 139 -0.41 16.00 0.10
CA ILE A 139 0.80 15.98 0.95
C ILE A 139 1.97 15.28 0.24
N THR A 140 1.74 14.16 -0.43
CA THR A 140 2.81 13.45 -1.14
C THR A 140 3.32 14.24 -2.34
N GLU A 141 2.47 15.03 -3.00
CA GLU A 141 2.86 15.98 -4.04
C GLU A 141 3.77 17.08 -3.45
N GLU A 142 3.36 17.73 -2.37
CA GLU A 142 4.14 18.77 -1.68
C GLU A 142 5.52 18.27 -1.24
N LEU A 143 5.59 17.03 -0.73
CA LEU A 143 6.82 16.39 -0.28
C LEU A 143 7.61 15.72 -1.41
N SER A 144 7.09 15.65 -2.61
CA SER A 144 7.67 14.90 -3.74
C SER A 144 7.92 13.42 -3.40
N ILE A 145 7.00 12.80 -2.63
CA ILE A 145 7.06 11.39 -2.24
C ILE A 145 6.22 10.57 -3.22
N PRO A 146 6.73 9.45 -3.79
CA PRO A 146 5.96 8.56 -4.63
C PRO A 146 4.71 8.03 -3.92
N TYR A 147 3.56 8.15 -4.60
CA TYR A 147 2.24 7.73 -4.13
C TYR A 147 1.73 6.56 -4.96
N VAL A 148 1.70 5.37 -4.37
CA VAL A 148 1.25 4.14 -5.02
C VAL A 148 -0.23 3.96 -4.76
N TYR A 149 -1.04 4.39 -5.73
CA TYR A 149 -2.49 4.33 -5.69
C TYR A 149 -3.03 2.93 -5.95
N GLY A 150 -4.07 2.56 -5.23
CA GLY A 150 -4.86 1.36 -5.47
C GLY A 150 -6.33 1.56 -5.13
N ALA A 151 -7.21 1.02 -5.96
CA ALA A 151 -8.65 0.98 -5.70
C ALA A 151 -9.27 -0.30 -6.25
N MET A 152 -10.40 -0.72 -5.66
CA MET A 152 -11.12 -1.88 -6.16
C MET A 152 -12.61 -1.78 -5.85
N GLU A 153 -13.41 -2.38 -6.71
CA GLU A 153 -14.85 -2.58 -6.53
C GLU A 153 -15.26 -3.91 -7.18
N GLY A 154 -15.92 -4.78 -6.44
CA GLY A 154 -16.32 -6.10 -6.93
C GLY A 154 -15.13 -6.91 -7.44
N PHE A 155 -15.10 -7.18 -8.74
CA PHE A 155 -14.00 -7.87 -9.45
C PHE A 155 -13.07 -6.92 -10.21
N CYS A 156 -13.33 -5.60 -10.17
CA CYS A 156 -12.53 -4.61 -10.87
C CYS A 156 -11.58 -3.90 -9.92
N GLY A 157 -10.42 -3.45 -10.44
CA GLY A 157 -9.48 -2.68 -9.67
C GLY A 157 -8.54 -1.83 -10.52
N TYR A 158 -7.85 -0.92 -9.85
CA TYR A 158 -6.98 0.07 -10.47
C TYR A 158 -5.68 0.20 -9.69
N VAL A 159 -4.57 0.37 -10.40
CA VAL A 159 -3.26 0.67 -9.81
C VAL A 159 -2.54 1.73 -10.65
N SER A 160 -1.92 2.70 -9.99
CA SER A 160 -1.07 3.71 -10.62
C SER A 160 0.02 4.18 -9.65
N VAL A 161 1.00 4.91 -10.16
CA VAL A 161 2.02 5.58 -9.35
C VAL A 161 2.05 7.06 -9.71
N PHE A 162 1.84 7.92 -8.71
CA PHE A 162 1.88 9.38 -8.85
C PHE A 162 3.09 9.95 -8.12
N ASN A 163 3.43 11.21 -8.42
CA ASN A 163 4.50 11.97 -7.78
C ASN A 163 5.88 11.29 -7.84
N ASP A 164 6.10 10.39 -8.81
CA ASP A 164 7.42 9.83 -9.07
C ASP A 164 8.18 10.74 -10.07
N ALA A 165 9.45 10.98 -9.81
CA ALA A 165 10.30 11.91 -10.55
C ALA A 165 10.35 11.71 -12.09
N SER A 166 9.92 10.58 -12.59
CA SER A 166 9.83 10.27 -14.03
C SER A 166 8.56 10.77 -14.71
N SER A 167 7.54 11.22 -13.94
CA SER A 167 6.30 11.80 -14.46
C SER A 167 5.68 12.67 -13.37
N PHE A 168 5.37 13.94 -13.72
CA PHE A 168 4.68 14.89 -12.84
C PHE A 168 3.15 14.68 -12.81
N ARG A 169 2.66 13.48 -13.12
CA ARG A 169 1.23 13.21 -13.03
C ARG A 169 0.80 13.11 -11.58
N ARG A 170 -0.30 13.79 -11.28
CA ARG A 170 -0.90 13.89 -9.96
C ARG A 170 -2.20 13.09 -9.90
N PHE A 171 -2.57 12.63 -8.75
CA PHE A 171 -3.87 11.99 -8.53
C PHE A 171 -5.03 12.88 -9.02
N ARG A 172 -4.93 14.21 -8.77
CA ARG A 172 -5.94 15.20 -9.20
C ARG A 172 -6.04 15.40 -10.72
N ASP A 173 -5.04 15.02 -11.49
CA ASP A 173 -5.11 15.06 -12.95
C ASP A 173 -6.10 14.01 -13.49
N LEU A 174 -6.29 12.91 -12.74
CA LEU A 174 -7.23 11.85 -13.08
C LEU A 174 -8.60 12.04 -12.40
N TRP A 175 -8.61 12.53 -11.17
CA TRP A 175 -9.80 12.80 -10.37
C TRP A 175 -9.77 14.25 -9.87
N PRO A 176 -10.19 15.23 -10.73
CA PRO A 176 -10.06 16.66 -10.41
C PRO A 176 -11.05 17.17 -9.37
N GLU A 177 -12.21 16.50 -9.22
CA GLU A 177 -13.28 16.98 -8.37
C GLU A 177 -13.25 16.32 -6.99
N GLU A 178 -13.14 17.16 -5.94
CA GLU A 178 -13.42 16.74 -4.56
C GLU A 178 -14.93 16.68 -4.32
N GLY A 179 -15.36 15.79 -3.44
CA GLY A 179 -16.74 15.74 -2.95
C GLY A 179 -17.60 14.61 -3.49
N GLN A 180 -17.07 13.73 -4.33
CA GLN A 180 -17.75 12.47 -4.61
C GLN A 180 -17.59 11.54 -3.39
N GLU A 181 -18.65 11.41 -2.60
CA GLU A 181 -18.72 10.37 -1.59
C GLU A 181 -18.90 9.00 -2.27
N LEU A 182 -17.96 8.09 -2.01
CA LEU A 182 -18.15 6.71 -2.41
C LEU A 182 -19.30 6.08 -1.58
N PRO A 183 -20.08 5.14 -2.15
CA PRO A 183 -21.05 4.38 -1.39
C PRO A 183 -20.38 3.75 -0.16
N ARG A 184 -21.12 3.73 0.99
CA ARG A 184 -20.57 3.12 2.22
C ARG A 184 -20.29 1.63 2.09
N ASP A 185 -21.07 0.93 1.28
CA ASP A 185 -21.01 -0.52 1.09
C ASP A 185 -20.51 -0.84 -0.33
N ILE A 186 -19.24 -0.51 -0.62
CA ILE A 186 -18.62 -0.89 -1.89
C ILE A 186 -18.46 -2.41 -1.89
N PRO A 187 -19.03 -3.11 -2.90
CA PRO A 187 -18.83 -4.55 -3.04
C PRO A 187 -17.34 -4.88 -3.14
N ALA A 188 -16.88 -5.86 -2.36
CA ALA A 188 -15.48 -6.19 -2.28
C ALA A 188 -15.24 -7.71 -2.25
N MET A 189 -14.60 -8.23 -3.30
CA MET A 189 -14.16 -9.61 -3.32
C MET A 189 -12.72 -9.73 -2.82
N GLY A 190 -12.45 -10.65 -1.89
CA GLY A 190 -11.14 -10.80 -1.26
C GLY A 190 -10.00 -11.05 -2.25
N VAL A 191 -10.23 -11.87 -3.28
CA VAL A 191 -9.21 -12.13 -4.32
C VAL A 191 -8.87 -10.87 -5.14
N THR A 192 -9.86 -9.99 -5.38
CA THR A 192 -9.60 -8.71 -6.06
C THR A 192 -8.72 -7.82 -5.19
N ALA A 193 -9.04 -7.70 -3.91
CA ALA A 193 -8.19 -6.99 -2.94
C ALA A 193 -6.77 -7.56 -2.91
N GLY A 194 -6.65 -8.90 -2.93
CA GLY A 194 -5.37 -9.60 -2.98
C GLY A 194 -4.55 -9.23 -4.22
N VAL A 195 -5.14 -9.33 -5.40
CA VAL A 195 -4.43 -9.02 -6.67
C VAL A 195 -4.00 -7.56 -6.72
N ILE A 196 -4.90 -6.62 -6.42
CA ILE A 196 -4.58 -5.18 -6.46
C ILE A 196 -3.51 -4.82 -5.44
N GLY A 197 -3.62 -5.29 -4.19
CA GLY A 197 -2.59 -5.03 -3.18
C GLY A 197 -1.25 -5.68 -3.51
N CYS A 198 -1.23 -6.86 -4.14
CA CYS A 198 0.02 -7.46 -4.64
C CYS A 198 0.65 -6.62 -5.76
N LEU A 199 -0.15 -6.06 -6.66
CA LEU A 199 0.34 -5.14 -7.70
C LEU A 199 0.90 -3.85 -7.08
N GLN A 200 0.24 -3.28 -6.06
CA GLN A 200 0.78 -2.13 -5.33
C GLN A 200 2.12 -2.48 -4.66
N ALA A 201 2.22 -3.61 -3.97
CA ALA A 201 3.47 -4.06 -3.35
C ALA A 201 4.58 -4.25 -4.40
N ASN A 202 4.25 -4.78 -5.59
CA ASN A 202 5.19 -4.92 -6.69
C ASN A 202 5.70 -3.56 -7.19
N GLU A 203 4.83 -2.55 -7.35
CA GLU A 203 5.26 -1.20 -7.73
C GLU A 203 6.22 -0.58 -6.69
N VAL A 204 5.96 -0.79 -5.39
CA VAL A 204 6.86 -0.37 -4.31
C VAL A 204 8.24 -1.02 -4.48
N ILE A 205 8.29 -2.36 -4.67
CA ILE A 205 9.55 -3.10 -4.84
C ILE A 205 10.31 -2.64 -6.09
N LYS A 206 9.62 -2.49 -7.22
CA LYS A 206 10.20 -1.97 -8.46
C LYS A 206 10.81 -0.58 -8.25
N ARG A 207 10.10 0.29 -7.52
CA ARG A 207 10.57 1.64 -7.23
C ARG A 207 11.81 1.64 -6.36
N ILE A 208 11.86 0.82 -5.32
CA ILE A 208 12.99 0.72 -4.40
C ILE A 208 14.22 0.11 -5.10
N CYS A 209 14.04 -0.99 -5.81
CA CYS A 209 15.14 -1.72 -6.43
C CYS A 209 15.57 -1.15 -7.80
N GLY A 210 14.76 -0.27 -8.40
CA GLY A 210 15.11 0.43 -9.64
C GLY A 210 15.05 -0.45 -10.89
N PHE A 211 14.10 -1.38 -11.00
CA PHE A 211 13.96 -2.26 -12.16
C PHE A 211 12.55 -2.19 -12.78
N GLY A 212 12.46 -2.71 -14.01
CA GLY A 212 11.22 -2.86 -14.76
C GLY A 212 10.53 -1.53 -15.12
N GLU A 213 9.44 -1.62 -15.84
CA GLU A 213 8.57 -0.47 -16.14
C GLU A 213 7.61 -0.23 -14.97
N ARG A 214 7.59 1.00 -14.47
CA ARG A 214 6.68 1.44 -13.42
C ARG A 214 5.37 1.95 -14.01
N LEU A 215 4.33 1.97 -13.20
CA LEU A 215 3.01 2.54 -13.56
C LEU A 215 2.97 4.08 -13.47
N THR A 216 4.11 4.73 -13.51
CA THR A 216 4.21 6.19 -13.53
C THR A 216 3.68 6.73 -14.86
N GLY A 217 2.68 7.64 -14.81
CA GLY A 217 1.99 8.14 -16.00
C GLY A 217 1.10 7.11 -16.69
N LYS A 218 0.78 6.02 -16.03
CA LYS A 218 -0.07 4.93 -16.53
C LYS A 218 -1.07 4.51 -15.47
N LEU A 219 -2.27 4.17 -15.89
CA LEU A 219 -3.29 3.53 -15.05
C LEU A 219 -3.46 2.08 -15.52
N LEU A 220 -3.16 1.13 -14.64
CA LEU A 220 -3.51 -0.26 -14.85
C LEU A 220 -4.95 -0.48 -14.40
N THR A 221 -5.81 -0.94 -15.29
CA THR A 221 -7.16 -1.42 -14.95
C THR A 221 -7.18 -2.94 -15.00
N VAL A 222 -7.83 -3.55 -14.03
CA VAL A 222 -7.93 -4.98 -13.86
C VAL A 222 -9.40 -5.37 -13.75
N ASP A 223 -9.84 -6.34 -14.56
CA ASP A 223 -11.15 -6.98 -14.42
C ASP A 223 -10.93 -8.49 -14.27
N LEU A 224 -11.12 -8.99 -13.08
CA LEU A 224 -10.93 -10.41 -12.77
C LEU A 224 -12.12 -11.29 -13.18
N CYS A 225 -13.29 -10.68 -13.45
CA CYS A 225 -14.43 -11.43 -13.98
C CYS A 225 -14.14 -11.91 -15.42
N HIS A 226 -13.49 -11.06 -16.21
CA HIS A 226 -13.16 -11.35 -17.62
C HIS A 226 -11.67 -11.61 -17.85
N LEU A 227 -10.84 -11.59 -16.80
CA LEU A 227 -9.37 -11.74 -16.86
C LEU A 227 -8.71 -10.76 -17.83
N THR A 228 -9.16 -9.50 -17.82
CA THR A 228 -8.58 -8.46 -18.66
C THR A 228 -7.74 -7.48 -17.86
N PHE A 229 -6.60 -7.08 -18.43
CA PHE A 229 -5.66 -6.13 -17.88
C PHE A 229 -5.36 -5.09 -18.96
N HIS A 230 -5.72 -3.83 -18.70
CA HIS A 230 -5.46 -2.76 -19.65
C HIS A 230 -4.53 -1.72 -19.03
N LEU A 231 -3.54 -1.30 -19.81
CA LEU A 231 -2.61 -0.24 -19.43
C LEU A 231 -2.97 1.02 -20.21
N ILE A 232 -3.42 2.05 -19.51
CA ILE A 232 -3.89 3.32 -20.09
C ILE A 232 -2.85 4.38 -19.77
N SER A 233 -2.36 5.10 -20.79
CA SER A 233 -1.51 6.29 -20.57
C SER A 233 -2.37 7.44 -20.02
N ILE A 234 -1.89 8.13 -18.98
CA ILE A 234 -2.57 9.22 -18.30
C ILE A 234 -1.68 10.44 -18.24
#